data_87a916fa15000f4a426a794f68166bc9
#
_entry.id   87a916fa15000f4a426a794f68166bc9
#
_cell.length_a   1.000
_cell.length_b   1.000
_cell.length_c   1.000
_cell.angle_alpha   90.00
_cell.angle_beta   90.00
_cell.angle_gamma   90.00
#
_symmetry.space_group_name_H-M   'P 1'
#
loop_
_entity.id
_entity.type
_entity.pdbx_description
1 polymer ?
#
loop_
_entity_poly.entity_id
_entity_poly.type
_entity_poly.pdbx_seq_one_letter_code
_entity_poly.pdbx_strand_id
1 'polypeptide(L)'
;VATTRTAHTVWEGDLLKGSGAVTFDSSGIGEQPVSWASRAERANGRTSPEELIAAAHSSCFSMALSNGLTTAGNPPTRLVTTANVDFQPGTGITGIHLDVEGTVPGIDADAFHAAAEDAKANCPVSQALAGTTITLSAKLA
;
A
#
# COMPACT_ATOMS: atom_id res chain seq x y z
N VAL A 1 -11.15 -21.67 2.76
CA VAL A 1 -10.21 -21.68 3.90
C VAL A 1 -9.38 -20.39 3.88
N ALA A 2 -9.33 -19.71 5.01
CA ALA A 2 -8.54 -18.50 5.13
C ALA A 2 -7.05 -18.83 5.18
N THR A 3 -6.23 -17.94 4.59
CA THR A 3 -4.79 -17.99 4.70
C THR A 3 -4.34 -16.94 5.70
N THR A 4 -3.51 -17.34 6.67
CA THR A 4 -3.01 -16.43 7.70
C THR A 4 -1.57 -16.02 7.38
N ARG A 5 -1.29 -14.73 7.51
CA ARG A 5 0.06 -14.19 7.40
C ARG A 5 0.38 -13.43 8.68
N THR A 6 1.61 -13.60 9.16
CA THR A 6 2.01 -13.13 10.50
C THR A 6 3.27 -12.29 10.43
N ALA A 7 3.26 -11.21 11.15
CA ALA A 7 4.42 -10.40 11.48
C ALA A 7 4.31 -10.02 12.96
N HIS A 8 5.43 -9.76 13.61
CA HIS A 8 5.42 -9.28 14.98
C HIS A 8 6.42 -8.15 15.18
N THR A 9 6.20 -7.38 16.21
CA THR A 9 7.09 -6.26 16.55
C THR A 9 7.50 -6.38 18.01
N VAL A 10 8.80 -6.21 18.25
CA VAL A 10 9.33 -6.01 19.59
C VAL A 10 9.59 -4.51 19.76
N TRP A 11 9.01 -3.92 20.78
CA TRP A 11 9.23 -2.51 21.12
C TRP A 11 9.84 -2.41 22.51
N GLU A 12 10.86 -1.56 22.64
CA GLU A 12 11.53 -1.33 23.92
C GLU A 12 11.60 0.16 24.21
N GLY A 13 11.22 0.55 25.41
CA GLY A 13 11.27 1.92 25.88
C GLY A 13 9.97 2.70 25.69
N ASP A 14 10.04 4.01 25.96
CA ASP A 14 8.91 4.91 25.77
C ASP A 14 8.72 5.27 24.30
N LEU A 15 7.69 6.04 23.99
CA LEU A 15 7.38 6.40 22.61
C LEU A 15 8.48 7.20 21.94
N LEU A 16 8.98 8.21 22.63
CA LEU A 16 9.89 9.18 21.99
C LEU A 16 11.34 8.71 21.94
N LYS A 17 11.78 7.95 22.93
CA LYS A 17 13.16 7.48 23.06
C LYS A 17 13.34 6.01 22.72
N GLY A 18 12.24 5.27 22.72
CA GLY A 18 12.27 3.84 22.44
C GLY A 18 12.48 3.53 20.96
N SER A 19 12.57 2.26 20.68
CA SER A 19 12.70 1.75 19.32
C SER A 19 12.13 0.36 19.21
N GLY A 20 11.81 -0.04 18.00
CA GLY A 20 11.27 -1.36 17.73
C GLY A 20 11.86 -2.00 16.49
N ALA A 21 11.51 -3.26 16.32
CA ALA A 21 11.86 -4.02 15.15
C ALA A 21 10.66 -4.86 14.72
N VAL A 22 10.29 -4.75 13.45
CA VAL A 22 9.19 -5.53 12.84
C VAL A 22 9.82 -6.73 12.15
N THR A 23 9.36 -7.92 12.48
CA THR A 23 9.81 -9.17 11.85
C THR A 23 8.68 -9.76 11.01
N PHE A 24 9.01 -10.15 9.79
CA PHE A 24 8.04 -10.74 8.84
C PHE A 24 8.10 -12.28 8.97
N ASP A 25 7.29 -12.83 9.87
CA ASP A 25 7.37 -14.25 10.22
C ASP A 25 6.96 -15.18 9.08
N SER A 26 5.86 -14.87 8.39
CA SER A 26 5.32 -15.76 7.36
C SER A 26 6.25 -15.93 6.17
N SER A 27 6.85 -14.84 5.71
CA SER A 27 7.73 -14.86 4.55
C SER A 27 9.18 -15.14 4.88
N GLY A 28 9.60 -14.80 6.11
CA GLY A 28 11.00 -14.90 6.52
C GLY A 28 11.92 -13.90 5.82
N ILE A 29 11.35 -12.80 5.25
CA ILE A 29 12.14 -11.83 4.48
C ILE A 29 13.00 -10.91 5.33
N GLY A 30 12.86 -11.01 6.65
CA GLY A 30 13.75 -10.29 7.55
C GLY A 30 13.06 -9.42 8.58
N GLU A 31 13.82 -8.48 9.11
CA GLU A 31 13.44 -7.59 10.19
C GLU A 31 13.75 -6.15 9.79
N GLN A 32 12.87 -5.21 10.15
CA GLN A 32 13.04 -3.80 9.84
C GLN A 32 12.87 -2.95 11.09
N PRO A 33 13.74 -1.95 11.32
CA PRO A 33 13.66 -1.08 12.47
C PRO A 33 12.54 -0.05 12.33
N VAL A 34 11.90 0.29 13.44
CA VAL A 34 10.86 1.32 13.52
C VAL A 34 11.12 2.22 14.74
N SER A 35 10.70 3.47 14.67
CA SER A 35 10.76 4.42 15.78
C SER A 35 9.67 5.47 15.61
N TRP A 36 9.42 6.24 16.66
CA TRP A 36 8.51 7.38 16.54
C TRP A 36 9.04 8.43 15.56
N ALA A 37 10.33 8.73 15.60
CA ALA A 37 10.94 9.68 14.69
C ALA A 37 10.83 9.25 13.22
N SER A 38 10.98 7.96 12.92
CA SER A 38 10.82 7.46 11.55
C SER A 38 9.38 7.51 11.06
N ARG A 39 8.41 7.53 11.98
CA ARG A 39 7.00 7.67 11.68
C ARG A 39 6.59 9.14 11.51
N ALA A 40 6.99 10.01 12.43
CA ALA A 40 6.47 11.37 12.56
C ALA A 40 7.38 12.44 11.94
N GLU A 41 8.64 12.14 11.70
CA GLU A 41 9.63 13.12 11.24
C GLU A 41 10.29 12.67 9.93
N ARG A 42 11.34 11.86 10.02
CA ARG A 42 12.12 11.35 8.88
C ARG A 42 12.31 9.86 9.00
N ALA A 43 12.19 9.15 7.88
CA ALA A 43 12.43 7.72 7.81
C ALA A 43 13.84 7.34 8.28
N ASN A 44 14.85 8.01 7.75
CA ASN A 44 16.24 7.87 8.16
C ASN A 44 16.71 6.39 8.23
N GLY A 45 16.37 5.60 7.21
CA GLY A 45 16.72 4.19 7.13
C GLY A 45 15.85 3.23 7.94
N ARG A 46 14.76 3.74 8.54
CA ARG A 46 13.80 2.95 9.31
C ARG A 46 12.43 3.02 8.66
N THR A 47 11.65 1.96 8.83
CA THR A 47 10.28 1.94 8.33
C THR A 47 9.30 2.54 9.32
N SER A 48 8.03 2.49 8.97
CA SER A 48 6.93 3.02 9.77
C SER A 48 5.66 2.22 9.48
N PRO A 49 4.65 2.27 10.38
CA PRO A 49 3.35 1.67 10.07
C PRO A 49 2.76 2.17 8.76
N GLU A 50 2.92 3.45 8.45
CA GLU A 50 2.39 4.05 7.23
C GLU A 50 3.09 3.53 5.97
N GLU A 51 4.41 3.36 6.01
CA GLU A 51 5.12 2.75 4.88
C GLU A 51 4.72 1.28 4.69
N LEU A 52 4.50 0.54 5.77
CA LEU A 52 4.03 -0.84 5.70
C LEU A 52 2.62 -0.93 5.11
N ILE A 53 1.74 0.01 5.47
CA ILE A 53 0.41 0.14 4.85
C ILE A 53 0.55 0.45 3.36
N ALA A 54 1.43 1.39 3.01
CA ALA A 54 1.68 1.75 1.61
C ALA A 54 2.17 0.55 0.81
N ALA A 55 3.08 -0.25 1.37
CA ALA A 55 3.57 -1.47 0.74
C ALA A 55 2.44 -2.48 0.52
N ALA A 56 1.61 -2.70 1.52
CA ALA A 56 0.46 -3.59 1.43
C ALA A 56 -0.54 -3.09 0.37
N HIS A 57 -0.87 -1.79 0.40
CA HIS A 57 -1.89 -1.22 -0.47
C HIS A 57 -1.44 -1.18 -1.93
N SER A 58 -0.21 -0.76 -2.20
CA SER A 58 0.31 -0.72 -3.57
C SER A 58 0.39 -2.11 -4.19
N SER A 59 0.77 -3.13 -3.43
CA SER A 59 0.83 -4.50 -3.93
C SER A 59 -0.56 -5.09 -4.17
N CYS A 60 -1.48 -4.92 -3.23
CA CYS A 60 -2.85 -5.43 -3.36
C CYS A 60 -3.60 -4.75 -4.50
N PHE A 61 -3.51 -3.43 -4.61
CA PHE A 61 -4.12 -2.67 -5.69
C PHE A 61 -3.60 -3.14 -7.06
N SER A 62 -2.29 -3.31 -7.19
CA SER A 62 -1.68 -3.79 -8.44
C SER A 62 -2.20 -5.17 -8.85
N MET A 63 -2.34 -6.08 -7.89
CA MET A 63 -2.91 -7.41 -8.14
C MET A 63 -4.37 -7.31 -8.57
N ALA A 64 -5.16 -6.50 -7.90
CA ALA A 64 -6.57 -6.30 -8.23
C ALA A 64 -6.75 -5.69 -9.63
N LEU A 65 -5.94 -4.67 -9.96
CA LEU A 65 -5.98 -4.03 -11.26
C LEU A 65 -5.54 -5.01 -12.37
N SER A 66 -4.46 -5.74 -12.14
CA SER A 66 -3.99 -6.75 -13.09
C SER A 66 -5.07 -7.80 -13.37
N ASN A 67 -5.73 -8.27 -12.31
CA ASN A 67 -6.81 -9.25 -12.45
C ASN A 67 -8.00 -8.68 -13.23
N GLY A 68 -8.42 -7.46 -12.94
CA GLY A 68 -9.52 -6.81 -13.64
C GLY A 68 -9.24 -6.61 -15.12
N LEU A 69 -8.05 -6.14 -15.46
CA LEU A 69 -7.61 -5.95 -16.84
C LEU A 69 -7.50 -7.28 -17.58
N THR A 70 -6.96 -8.29 -16.95
CA THR A 70 -6.82 -9.63 -17.53
C THR A 70 -8.18 -10.27 -17.81
N THR A 71 -9.11 -10.15 -16.86
CA THR A 71 -10.47 -10.67 -17.00
C THR A 71 -11.22 -9.98 -18.14
N ALA A 72 -10.95 -8.69 -18.36
CA ALA A 72 -11.51 -7.93 -19.48
C ALA A 72 -10.83 -8.22 -20.84
N GLY A 73 -9.81 -9.07 -20.86
CA GLY A 73 -9.08 -9.43 -22.08
C GLY A 73 -7.85 -8.57 -22.40
N ASN A 74 -7.46 -7.69 -21.49
CA ASN A 74 -6.35 -6.76 -21.70
C ASN A 74 -5.33 -6.87 -20.56
N PRO A 75 -4.59 -7.98 -20.45
CA PRO A 75 -3.60 -8.12 -19.38
C PRO A 75 -2.52 -7.03 -19.47
N PRO A 76 -2.10 -6.46 -18.34
CA PRO A 76 -1.08 -5.43 -18.35
C PRO A 76 0.30 -6.03 -18.65
N THR A 77 1.13 -5.29 -19.34
CA THR A 77 2.56 -5.60 -19.48
C THR A 77 3.29 -5.19 -18.21
N ARG A 78 2.91 -4.04 -17.65
CA ARG A 78 3.56 -3.47 -16.48
C ARG A 78 2.61 -2.51 -15.75
N LEU A 79 2.62 -2.57 -14.43
CA LEU A 79 1.95 -1.60 -13.57
C LEU A 79 2.97 -1.10 -12.55
N VAL A 80 3.07 0.22 -12.41
CA VAL A 80 3.84 0.85 -11.32
C VAL A 80 2.85 1.59 -10.45
N THR A 81 2.70 1.11 -9.23
CA THR A 81 1.76 1.69 -8.26
C THR A 81 2.54 2.26 -7.08
N THR A 82 2.28 3.51 -6.76
CA THR A 82 2.79 4.17 -5.56
C THR A 82 1.61 4.47 -4.64
N ALA A 83 1.73 4.13 -3.37
CA ALA A 83 0.77 4.51 -2.35
C ALA A 83 1.44 5.53 -1.42
N ASN A 84 0.74 6.62 -1.15
CA ASN A 84 1.16 7.64 -0.21
C ASN A 84 0.18 7.64 0.96
N VAL A 85 0.66 7.35 2.15
CA VAL A 85 -0.14 7.28 3.37
C VAL A 85 0.26 8.43 4.27
N ASP A 86 -0.67 9.34 4.53
CA ASP A 86 -0.41 10.54 5.32
C ASP A 86 -0.71 10.27 6.80
N PHE A 87 0.25 10.60 7.64
CA PHE A 87 0.12 10.54 9.09
C PHE A 87 0.29 11.93 9.70
N GLN A 88 -0.71 12.36 10.45
CA GLN A 88 -0.68 13.62 11.19
C GLN A 88 -0.64 13.31 12.68
N PRO A 89 0.48 13.60 13.39
CA PRO A 89 0.54 13.40 14.83
C PRO A 89 -0.63 14.11 15.54
N GLY A 90 -1.27 13.40 16.46
CA GLY A 90 -2.46 13.90 17.17
C GLY A 90 -3.78 13.69 16.43
N THR A 91 -3.76 13.45 15.14
CA THR A 91 -4.97 13.18 14.32
C THR A 91 -5.04 11.74 13.84
N GLY A 92 -3.92 11.18 13.37
CA GLY A 92 -3.85 9.83 12.86
C GLY A 92 -3.54 9.76 11.36
N ILE A 93 -3.94 8.67 10.74
CA ILE A 93 -3.82 8.50 9.30
C ILE A 93 -4.96 9.26 8.64
N THR A 94 -4.62 10.28 7.86
CA THR A 94 -5.60 11.24 7.32
C THR A 94 -6.02 10.95 5.88
N GLY A 95 -5.23 10.19 5.13
CA GLY A 95 -5.59 9.85 3.77
C GLY A 95 -4.57 8.94 3.13
N ILE A 96 -5.00 8.30 2.04
CA ILE A 96 -4.15 7.47 1.19
C ILE A 96 -4.37 7.92 -0.24
N HIS A 97 -3.28 8.19 -0.96
CA HIS A 97 -3.33 8.47 -2.39
C HIS A 97 -2.62 7.35 -3.15
N LEU A 98 -3.34 6.73 -4.08
CA LEU A 98 -2.79 5.73 -5.01
C LEU A 98 -2.48 6.40 -6.34
N ASP A 99 -1.28 6.16 -6.84
CA ASP A 99 -0.83 6.66 -8.14
C ASP A 99 -0.37 5.46 -8.96
N VAL A 100 -0.98 5.24 -10.11
CA VAL A 100 -0.62 4.11 -10.97
C VAL A 100 -0.33 4.56 -12.39
N GLU A 101 0.76 4.05 -12.94
CA GLU A 101 1.10 4.15 -14.34
C GLU A 101 1.12 2.74 -14.93
N GLY A 102 0.32 2.52 -15.97
CA GLY A 102 0.18 1.20 -16.59
C GLY A 102 0.58 1.18 -18.04
N THR A 103 1.24 0.11 -18.44
CA THR A 103 1.47 -0.25 -19.85
C THR A 103 0.54 -1.42 -20.15
N VAL A 104 -0.54 -1.13 -20.88
CA VAL A 104 -1.63 -2.08 -21.14
C VAL A 104 -1.98 -2.04 -22.62
N PRO A 105 -1.54 -3.02 -23.41
CA PRO A 105 -1.88 -3.06 -24.83
C PRO A 105 -3.38 -3.19 -25.07
N GLY A 106 -3.90 -2.47 -26.04
CA GLY A 106 -5.24 -2.67 -26.57
C GLY A 106 -6.37 -1.91 -25.87
N ILE A 107 -6.05 -1.02 -24.91
CA ILE A 107 -7.08 -0.18 -24.28
C ILE A 107 -6.73 1.30 -24.36
N ASP A 108 -7.75 2.16 -24.18
CA ASP A 108 -7.56 3.60 -24.10
C ASP A 108 -7.46 4.08 -22.64
N ALA A 109 -7.18 5.38 -22.46
CA ALA A 109 -7.01 5.98 -21.15
C ALA A 109 -8.28 5.91 -20.31
N ASP A 110 -9.45 6.05 -20.90
CA ASP A 110 -10.73 6.00 -20.17
C ASP A 110 -11.00 4.59 -19.63
N ALA A 111 -10.73 3.55 -20.42
CA ALA A 111 -10.87 2.17 -19.99
C ALA A 111 -9.88 1.82 -18.88
N PHE A 112 -8.65 2.31 -18.98
CA PHE A 112 -7.66 2.12 -17.93
C PHE A 112 -8.08 2.80 -16.63
N HIS A 113 -8.54 4.05 -16.72
CA HIS A 113 -9.02 4.79 -15.55
C HIS A 113 -10.19 4.09 -14.86
N ALA A 114 -11.17 3.61 -15.63
CA ALA A 114 -12.31 2.87 -15.09
C ALA A 114 -11.86 1.57 -14.37
N ALA A 115 -10.94 0.84 -14.97
CA ALA A 115 -10.39 -0.37 -14.35
C ALA A 115 -9.64 -0.05 -13.05
N ALA A 116 -8.89 1.05 -13.04
CA ALA A 116 -8.16 1.49 -11.84
C ALA A 116 -9.11 1.93 -10.72
N GLU A 117 -10.19 2.65 -11.04
CA GLU A 117 -11.22 3.03 -10.06
C GLU A 117 -11.91 1.80 -9.46
N ASP A 118 -12.20 0.80 -10.28
CA ASP A 118 -12.79 -0.44 -9.82
C ASP A 118 -11.83 -1.20 -8.89
N ALA A 119 -10.56 -1.28 -9.24
CA ALA A 119 -9.53 -1.89 -8.39
C ALA A 119 -9.39 -1.15 -7.05
N LYS A 120 -9.43 0.19 -7.06
CA LYS A 120 -9.41 1.00 -5.83
C LYS A 120 -10.57 0.65 -4.91
N ALA A 121 -11.76 0.48 -5.46
CA ALA A 121 -12.95 0.18 -4.66
C ALA A 121 -12.94 -1.26 -4.12
N ASN A 122 -12.42 -2.21 -4.87
CA ASN A 122 -12.59 -3.65 -4.60
C ASN A 122 -11.34 -4.35 -4.06
N CYS A 123 -10.18 -3.75 -4.13
CA CYS A 123 -8.97 -4.31 -3.54
C CYS A 123 -9.21 -4.60 -2.04
N PRO A 124 -8.90 -5.81 -1.56
CA PRO A 124 -9.15 -6.17 -0.16
C PRO A 124 -8.51 -5.23 0.87
N VAL A 125 -7.33 -4.67 0.57
CA VAL A 125 -6.70 -3.69 1.46
C VAL A 125 -7.47 -2.37 1.46
N SER A 126 -7.96 -1.89 0.29
CA SER A 126 -8.84 -0.72 0.24
C SER A 126 -10.10 -0.92 1.07
N GLN A 127 -10.69 -2.10 1.00
CA GLN A 127 -11.89 -2.42 1.78
C GLN A 127 -11.58 -2.45 3.29
N ALA A 128 -10.45 -3.03 3.68
CA ALA A 128 -10.01 -3.04 5.08
C ALA A 128 -9.73 -1.63 5.61
N LEU A 129 -9.30 -0.72 4.74
CA LEU A 129 -8.95 0.67 5.09
C LEU A 129 -10.08 1.65 4.72
N ALA A 130 -11.31 1.18 4.58
CA ALA A 130 -12.46 2.00 4.16
C ALA A 130 -12.78 3.16 5.10
N GLY A 131 -12.27 3.13 6.34
CA GLY A 131 -12.37 4.25 7.27
C GLY A 131 -11.46 5.45 6.94
N THR A 132 -10.60 5.30 5.94
CA THR A 132 -9.66 6.33 5.49
C THR A 132 -10.05 6.78 4.08
N THR A 133 -9.90 8.07 3.79
CA THR A 133 -10.13 8.58 2.44
C THR A 133 -9.05 8.07 1.49
N ILE A 134 -9.45 7.38 0.42
CA ILE A 134 -8.56 6.83 -0.60
C ILE A 134 -8.83 7.55 -1.91
N THR A 135 -7.79 8.16 -2.47
CA THR A 135 -7.85 8.84 -3.76
C THR A 135 -6.95 8.15 -4.79
N LEU A 136 -7.16 8.45 -6.07
CA LEU A 136 -6.46 7.76 -7.17
C LEU A 136 -6.09 8.74 -8.27
N SER A 137 -4.87 8.57 -8.79
CA SER A 137 -4.44 9.09 -10.08
C SER A 137 -4.00 7.90 -10.95
N ALA A 138 -4.56 7.77 -12.13
CA ALA A 138 -4.27 6.68 -13.04
C ALA A 138 -3.82 7.21 -14.39
N LYS A 139 -2.67 6.75 -14.87
CA LYS A 139 -2.09 7.17 -16.15
C LYS A 139 -1.78 5.94 -17.00
N LEU A 140 -2.29 5.94 -18.21
CA LEU A 140 -1.91 4.97 -19.23
C LEU A 140 -0.65 5.47 -19.93
N ALA A 141 0.39 4.67 -19.89
CA ALA A 141 1.65 4.99 -20.56
C ALA A 141 1.58 4.77 -22.07
#